data_c33586fa1c4dcccbb41e64e6650650c3
#
_entry.id   c33586fa1c4dcccbb41e64e6650650c3
#
_cell.length_a   1.000
_cell.length_b   1.000
_cell.length_c   1.000
_cell.angle_alpha   90.00
_cell.angle_beta   90.00
_cell.angle_gamma   90.00
#
_symmetry.space_group_name_H-M   'P 1'
#
loop_
_entity.id
_entity.type
_entity.pdbx_description
1 polymer ?
#
loop_
_entity_poly.entity_id
_entity_poly.type
_entity_poly.pdbx_seq_one_letter_code
_entity_poly.pdbx_strand_id
1 'polypeptide(L)'
;IKGVVGWTDLRSEELPGNLEFYQTIPIIKGFRHVLQGEDPSFMLQPAFLRGIGLLNKYGFTYDILVFPHHLAAVKELVRQFPGQPFVLDHIAKPYIKKGQISEWAKDLKELAAFPNLYCKISGMVTEADYTKWRPEDFTPYLDVVVKSFGTKRIMYGSDWPVCLVAGSYTQVLTIVKNYFSSFTPEEQASVFSGNAIRFYHL
;
A
#
# COMPACT_ATOMS: atom_id res chain seq x y z
N ILE A 1 -5.91 18.81 -3.30
CA ILE A 1 -5.46 17.46 -3.67
C ILE A 1 -4.14 17.63 -4.42
N LYS A 2 -3.11 16.86 -4.03
CA LYS A 2 -1.76 16.94 -4.62
C LYS A 2 -1.49 15.83 -5.63
N GLY A 3 -2.19 14.70 -5.53
CA GLY A 3 -2.09 13.58 -6.45
C GLY A 3 -3.29 12.67 -6.37
N VAL A 4 -3.51 11.89 -7.41
CA VAL A 4 -4.57 10.89 -7.53
C VAL A 4 -3.96 9.57 -7.98
N VAL A 5 -4.33 8.49 -7.32
CA VAL A 5 -4.13 7.13 -7.80
C VAL A 5 -5.45 6.68 -8.42
N GLY A 6 -5.44 6.48 -9.73
CA GLY A 6 -6.63 6.15 -10.52
C GLY A 6 -6.79 4.64 -10.73
N TRP A 7 -7.71 4.30 -11.63
CA TRP A 7 -7.90 2.97 -12.15
C TRP A 7 -7.90 3.00 -13.68
N THR A 8 -7.30 1.98 -14.28
CA THR A 8 -7.42 1.67 -15.71
C THR A 8 -7.30 0.16 -15.87
N ASP A 9 -7.86 -0.42 -16.92
CA ASP A 9 -7.65 -1.85 -17.18
C ASP A 9 -6.23 -2.08 -17.72
N LEU A 10 -5.36 -2.57 -16.86
CA LEU A 10 -3.96 -2.86 -17.19
C LEU A 10 -3.80 -3.95 -18.26
N ARG A 11 -4.83 -4.74 -18.52
CA ARG A 11 -4.82 -5.82 -19.52
C ARG A 11 -5.24 -5.36 -20.91
N SER A 12 -5.80 -4.15 -21.02
CA SER A 12 -6.30 -3.59 -22.28
C SER A 12 -5.19 -3.44 -23.33
N GLU A 13 -5.49 -3.72 -24.57
CA GLU A 13 -4.61 -3.41 -25.71
C GLU A 13 -4.50 -1.89 -25.96
N GLU A 14 -5.50 -1.12 -25.53
CA GLU A 14 -5.51 0.34 -25.63
C GLU A 14 -4.71 1.04 -24.52
N LEU A 15 -4.18 0.27 -23.56
CA LEU A 15 -3.48 0.82 -22.39
C LEU A 15 -2.37 1.82 -22.76
N PRO A 16 -1.52 1.60 -23.78
CA PRO A 16 -0.49 2.58 -24.14
C PRO A 16 -1.06 3.97 -24.46
N GLY A 17 -2.10 4.05 -25.27
CA GLY A 17 -2.75 5.32 -25.62
C GLY A 17 -3.42 5.98 -24.41
N ASN A 18 -4.03 5.18 -23.53
CA ASN A 18 -4.61 5.70 -22.29
C ASN A 18 -3.53 6.27 -21.36
N LEU A 19 -2.38 5.62 -21.24
CA LEU A 19 -1.28 6.10 -20.40
C LEU A 19 -0.64 7.37 -20.97
N GLU A 20 -0.49 7.48 -22.29
CA GLU A 20 -0.07 8.73 -22.96
C GLU A 20 -1.02 9.88 -22.63
N PHE A 21 -2.32 9.64 -22.72
CA PHE A 21 -3.32 10.64 -22.31
C PHE A 21 -3.19 11.00 -20.84
N TYR A 22 -3.07 10.03 -19.93
CA TYR A 22 -2.95 10.30 -18.49
C TYR A 22 -1.68 11.06 -18.12
N GLN A 23 -0.58 10.92 -18.86
CA GLN A 23 0.62 11.74 -18.66
C GLN A 23 0.37 13.24 -18.88
N THR A 24 -0.64 13.61 -19.67
CA THR A 24 -1.02 15.03 -19.86
C THR A 24 -1.77 15.61 -18.65
N ILE A 25 -2.10 14.79 -17.65
CA ILE A 25 -2.88 15.16 -16.47
C ILE A 25 -1.96 15.06 -15.22
N PRO A 26 -1.25 16.12 -14.84
CA PRO A 26 -0.17 16.06 -13.84
C PRO A 26 -0.59 15.59 -12.45
N ILE A 27 -1.88 15.64 -12.12
CA ILE A 27 -2.39 15.18 -10.83
C ILE A 27 -2.44 13.65 -10.72
N ILE A 28 -2.50 12.91 -11.85
CA ILE A 28 -2.48 11.44 -11.85
C ILE A 28 -1.06 10.97 -11.59
N LYS A 29 -0.86 10.22 -10.52
CA LYS A 29 0.45 9.76 -10.07
C LYS A 29 0.67 8.26 -10.21
N GLY A 30 -0.40 7.51 -10.24
CA GLY A 30 -0.33 6.06 -10.31
C GLY A 30 -1.69 5.42 -10.51
N PHE A 31 -1.68 4.09 -10.50
CA PHE A 31 -2.88 3.30 -10.70
C PHE A 31 -2.99 2.19 -9.66
N ARG A 32 -4.21 1.73 -9.43
CA ARG A 32 -4.55 0.63 -8.52
C ARG A 32 -5.65 -0.24 -9.12
N HIS A 33 -5.49 -1.55 -9.04
CA HIS A 33 -6.56 -2.52 -9.22
C HIS A 33 -6.96 -3.11 -7.86
N VAL A 34 -8.24 -3.41 -7.66
CA VAL A 34 -8.74 -4.01 -6.40
C VAL A 34 -8.47 -5.53 -6.44
N LEU A 35 -7.19 -5.90 -6.31
CA LEU A 35 -6.74 -7.30 -6.40
C LEU A 35 -7.27 -8.19 -5.27
N GLN A 36 -7.73 -7.60 -4.16
CA GLN A 36 -8.30 -8.35 -3.04
C GLN A 36 -9.56 -9.16 -3.41
N GLY A 37 -10.22 -8.84 -4.51
CA GLY A 37 -11.38 -9.58 -5.02
C GLY A 37 -11.05 -10.59 -6.10
N GLU A 38 -9.78 -10.68 -6.51
CA GLU A 38 -9.32 -11.56 -7.58
C GLU A 38 -8.63 -12.81 -7.04
N ASP A 39 -8.45 -13.83 -7.87
CA ASP A 39 -7.56 -14.95 -7.57
C ASP A 39 -6.10 -14.45 -7.53
N PRO A 40 -5.24 -14.96 -6.62
CA PRO A 40 -3.84 -14.54 -6.57
C PRO A 40 -3.09 -14.65 -7.90
N SER A 41 -3.45 -15.60 -8.78
CA SER A 41 -2.84 -15.75 -10.11
C SER A 41 -3.19 -14.62 -11.08
N PHE A 42 -4.23 -13.83 -10.80
CA PHE A 42 -4.66 -12.73 -11.68
C PHE A 42 -3.54 -11.73 -11.94
N MET A 43 -2.81 -11.32 -10.88
CA MET A 43 -1.72 -10.35 -11.03
C MET A 43 -0.48 -10.90 -11.74
N LEU A 44 -0.42 -12.22 -11.98
CA LEU A 44 0.65 -12.89 -12.71
C LEU A 44 0.25 -13.26 -14.16
N GLN A 45 -0.96 -12.91 -14.59
CA GLN A 45 -1.39 -13.12 -15.98
C GLN A 45 -0.53 -12.28 -16.93
N PRO A 46 -0.14 -12.83 -18.10
CA PRO A 46 0.72 -12.10 -19.05
C PRO A 46 0.22 -10.71 -19.43
N ALA A 47 -1.09 -10.55 -19.62
CA ALA A 47 -1.67 -9.26 -19.95
C ALA A 47 -1.53 -8.24 -18.81
N PHE A 48 -1.71 -8.67 -17.55
CA PHE A 48 -1.54 -7.81 -16.39
C PHE A 48 -0.05 -7.41 -16.19
N LEU A 49 0.85 -8.37 -16.30
CA LEU A 49 2.31 -8.13 -16.21
C LEU A 49 2.78 -7.15 -17.30
N ARG A 50 2.27 -7.29 -18.55
CA ARG A 50 2.52 -6.31 -19.61
C ARG A 50 2.08 -4.90 -19.17
N GLY A 51 0.90 -4.78 -18.56
CA GLY A 51 0.37 -3.51 -18.08
C GLY A 51 1.25 -2.88 -17.00
N ILE A 52 1.73 -3.66 -16.04
CA ILE A 52 2.67 -3.19 -15.01
C ILE A 52 3.97 -2.66 -15.66
N GLY A 53 4.52 -3.38 -16.65
CA GLY A 53 5.70 -2.93 -17.38
C GLY A 53 5.47 -1.60 -18.12
N LEU A 54 4.26 -1.36 -18.63
CA LEU A 54 3.87 -0.10 -19.25
C LEU A 54 3.78 1.04 -18.22
N LEU A 55 3.24 0.81 -17.02
CA LEU A 55 3.22 1.83 -15.96
C LEU A 55 4.63 2.37 -15.67
N ASN A 56 5.61 1.49 -15.54
CA ASN A 56 7.00 1.88 -15.34
C ASN A 56 7.52 2.74 -16.51
N LYS A 57 7.26 2.31 -17.74
CA LYS A 57 7.67 3.05 -18.96
C LYS A 57 7.09 4.47 -19.01
N TYR A 58 5.85 4.63 -18.56
CA TYR A 58 5.14 5.92 -18.57
C TYR A 58 5.33 6.72 -17.26
N GLY A 59 6.11 6.22 -16.29
CA GLY A 59 6.46 6.92 -15.06
C GLY A 59 5.37 6.94 -13.99
N PHE A 60 4.41 6.01 -14.03
CA PHE A 60 3.35 5.89 -13.03
C PHE A 60 3.70 4.88 -11.95
N THR A 61 3.29 5.16 -10.70
CA THR A 61 3.39 4.23 -9.58
C THR A 61 2.27 3.18 -9.63
N TYR A 62 2.43 2.08 -8.89
CA TYR A 62 1.37 1.09 -8.73
C TYR A 62 1.12 0.77 -7.26
N ASP A 63 -0.15 0.93 -6.84
CA ASP A 63 -0.62 0.63 -5.50
C ASP A 63 -1.20 -0.80 -5.46
N ILE A 64 -0.67 -1.64 -4.58
CA ILE A 64 -1.03 -3.07 -4.46
C ILE A 64 -2.05 -3.22 -3.33
N LEU A 65 -3.31 -3.47 -3.67
CA LEU A 65 -4.40 -3.68 -2.72
C LEU A 65 -4.80 -5.16 -2.67
N VAL A 66 -4.38 -5.85 -1.62
CA VAL A 66 -4.47 -7.30 -1.48
C VAL A 66 -4.81 -7.75 -0.05
N PHE A 67 -5.18 -9.01 0.10
CA PHE A 67 -5.23 -9.73 1.38
C PHE A 67 -3.96 -10.59 1.59
N PRO A 68 -3.70 -11.11 2.81
CA PRO A 68 -2.50 -11.89 3.12
C PRO A 68 -2.26 -13.10 2.21
N HIS A 69 -3.32 -13.80 1.78
CA HIS A 69 -3.18 -14.96 0.90
C HIS A 69 -2.68 -14.64 -0.51
N HIS A 70 -2.60 -13.36 -0.89
CA HIS A 70 -2.00 -12.92 -2.16
C HIS A 70 -0.49 -12.66 -2.08
N LEU A 71 0.10 -12.58 -0.87
CA LEU A 71 1.46 -12.05 -0.69
C LEU A 71 2.54 -12.84 -1.43
N ALA A 72 2.34 -14.16 -1.61
CA ALA A 72 3.23 -14.97 -2.44
C ALA A 72 3.23 -14.49 -3.91
N ALA A 73 2.07 -14.19 -4.47
CA ALA A 73 1.95 -13.65 -5.84
C ALA A 73 2.49 -12.21 -5.93
N VAL A 74 2.27 -11.39 -4.91
CA VAL A 74 2.86 -10.03 -4.83
C VAL A 74 4.38 -10.09 -4.86
N LYS A 75 5.00 -11.02 -4.13
CA LYS A 75 6.46 -11.21 -4.13
C LYS A 75 6.97 -11.53 -5.53
N GLU A 76 6.29 -12.41 -6.24
CA GLU A 76 6.63 -12.76 -7.62
C GLU A 76 6.46 -11.56 -8.58
N LEU A 77 5.36 -10.81 -8.45
CA LEU A 77 5.12 -9.59 -9.22
C LEU A 77 6.24 -8.56 -9.02
N VAL A 78 6.54 -8.21 -7.77
CA VAL A 78 7.54 -7.18 -7.45
C VAL A 78 8.94 -7.59 -7.92
N ARG A 79 9.28 -8.87 -7.80
CA ARG A 79 10.55 -9.45 -8.27
C ARG A 79 10.76 -9.27 -9.77
N GLN A 80 9.70 -9.37 -10.57
CA GLN A 80 9.78 -9.22 -12.03
C GLN A 80 9.99 -7.76 -12.48
N PHE A 81 9.64 -6.78 -11.65
CA PHE A 81 9.69 -5.36 -12.02
C PHE A 81 10.52 -4.53 -11.02
N PRO A 82 11.84 -4.74 -10.93
CA PRO A 82 12.69 -4.05 -9.94
C PRO A 82 12.75 -2.52 -10.13
N GLY A 83 12.41 -2.01 -11.30
CA GLY A 83 12.37 -0.58 -11.60
C GLY A 83 11.00 0.07 -11.37
N GLN A 84 9.94 -0.70 -11.16
CA GLN A 84 8.59 -0.17 -10.93
C GLN A 84 8.44 0.27 -9.47
N PRO A 85 8.05 1.53 -9.17
CA PRO A 85 7.68 1.91 -7.82
C PRO A 85 6.35 1.27 -7.40
N PHE A 86 6.41 0.44 -6.35
CA PHE A 86 5.24 -0.21 -5.76
C PHE A 86 4.97 0.30 -4.35
N VAL A 87 3.71 0.37 -3.96
CA VAL A 87 3.32 0.53 -2.56
C VAL A 87 2.24 -0.48 -2.17
N LEU A 88 2.45 -1.16 -1.07
CA LEU A 88 1.51 -2.11 -0.50
C LEU A 88 0.46 -1.36 0.32
N ASP A 89 -0.79 -1.35 -0.12
CA ASP A 89 -1.89 -0.68 0.56
C ASP A 89 -2.27 -1.40 1.85
N HIS A 90 -2.63 -0.60 2.87
CA HIS A 90 -3.27 -1.08 4.11
C HIS A 90 -2.51 -2.21 4.81
N ILE A 91 -1.17 -2.14 4.80
CA ILE A 91 -0.27 -3.18 5.35
C ILE A 91 -0.63 -4.61 4.89
N ALA A 92 -1.21 -4.75 3.67
CA ALA A 92 -1.77 -5.98 3.11
C ALA A 92 -2.89 -6.62 3.96
N LYS A 93 -3.66 -5.81 4.69
CA LYS A 93 -4.91 -6.20 5.38
C LYS A 93 -4.78 -7.46 6.25
N PRO A 94 -3.86 -7.48 7.25
CA PRO A 94 -3.71 -8.64 8.14
C PRO A 94 -4.99 -8.92 8.93
N TYR A 95 -5.21 -10.17 9.30
CA TYR A 95 -6.41 -10.60 10.03
C TYR A 95 -6.36 -10.17 11.51
N ILE A 96 -6.39 -8.85 11.78
CA ILE A 96 -6.24 -8.25 13.11
C ILE A 96 -7.31 -8.76 14.07
N LYS A 97 -8.58 -8.82 13.64
CA LYS A 97 -9.68 -9.37 14.45
C LYS A 97 -9.43 -10.80 14.93
N LYS A 98 -8.66 -11.59 14.18
CA LYS A 98 -8.32 -12.97 14.53
C LYS A 98 -7.02 -13.11 15.31
N GLY A 99 -6.26 -12.01 15.49
CA GLY A 99 -4.94 -12.03 16.11
C GLY A 99 -3.91 -12.83 15.29
N GLN A 100 -4.13 -13.05 14.00
CA GLN A 100 -3.25 -13.83 13.14
C GLN A 100 -2.16 -12.93 12.57
N ILE A 101 -0.92 -13.10 13.06
CA ILE A 101 0.21 -12.24 12.70
C ILE A 101 1.37 -12.99 12.05
N SER A 102 1.63 -14.25 12.43
CA SER A 102 2.91 -14.92 12.15
C SER A 102 3.21 -15.09 10.66
N GLU A 103 2.27 -15.67 9.89
CA GLU A 103 2.46 -15.90 8.45
C GLU A 103 2.55 -14.56 7.69
N TRP A 104 1.63 -13.64 7.97
CA TRP A 104 1.66 -12.30 7.40
C TRP A 104 2.98 -11.57 7.69
N ALA A 105 3.48 -11.63 8.92
CA ALA A 105 4.73 -10.98 9.32
C ALA A 105 5.94 -11.57 8.58
N LYS A 106 5.96 -12.89 8.37
CA LYS A 106 7.00 -13.56 7.57
C LYS A 106 6.99 -13.04 6.14
N ASP A 107 5.82 -13.07 5.48
CA ASP A 107 5.69 -12.63 4.09
C ASP A 107 6.02 -11.14 3.93
N LEU A 108 5.57 -10.31 4.87
CA LEU A 108 5.85 -8.87 4.85
C LEU A 108 7.36 -8.57 4.98
N LYS A 109 8.06 -9.32 5.82
CA LYS A 109 9.52 -9.21 5.96
C LYS A 109 10.24 -9.59 4.66
N GLU A 110 9.80 -10.65 3.98
CA GLU A 110 10.37 -11.03 2.69
C GLU A 110 10.12 -9.97 1.61
N LEU A 111 8.90 -9.42 1.57
CA LEU A 111 8.52 -8.33 0.66
C LEU A 111 9.32 -7.05 0.92
N ALA A 112 9.61 -6.73 2.16
CA ALA A 112 10.38 -5.54 2.52
C ALA A 112 11.85 -5.59 2.04
N ALA A 113 12.35 -6.75 1.61
CA ALA A 113 13.67 -6.88 0.98
C ALA A 113 13.73 -6.21 -0.41
N PHE A 114 12.60 -5.99 -1.07
CA PHE A 114 12.56 -5.27 -2.35
C PHE A 114 12.66 -3.76 -2.13
N PRO A 115 13.70 -3.07 -2.64
CA PRO A 115 13.93 -1.65 -2.37
C PRO A 115 12.89 -0.73 -3.02
N ASN A 116 12.24 -1.19 -4.10
CA ASN A 116 11.21 -0.47 -4.84
C ASN A 116 9.79 -0.65 -4.27
N LEU A 117 9.65 -1.37 -3.14
CA LEU A 117 8.39 -1.56 -2.45
C LEU A 117 8.30 -0.71 -1.18
N TYR A 118 7.24 0.08 -1.10
CA TYR A 118 6.82 0.86 0.06
C TYR A 118 5.60 0.21 0.73
N CYS A 119 5.21 0.69 1.92
CA CYS A 119 4.04 0.19 2.63
C CYS A 119 3.22 1.34 3.21
N LYS A 120 1.89 1.31 3.03
CA LYS A 120 0.97 2.26 3.66
C LYS A 120 0.47 1.74 5.00
N ILE A 121 0.69 2.53 6.03
CA ILE A 121 0.04 2.36 7.34
C ILE A 121 -1.34 3.00 7.24
N SER A 122 -2.32 2.20 6.92
CA SER A 122 -3.73 2.58 6.72
C SER A 122 -4.62 1.36 6.85
N GLY A 123 -5.94 1.52 6.87
CA GLY A 123 -6.94 0.43 6.78
C GLY A 123 -6.89 -0.58 7.92
N MET A 124 -6.22 -0.31 9.05
CA MET A 124 -6.08 -1.27 10.14
C MET A 124 -7.40 -1.51 10.87
N VAL A 125 -8.17 -0.46 11.10
CA VAL A 125 -9.45 -0.55 11.82
C VAL A 125 -10.47 -1.38 11.06
N THR A 126 -10.38 -1.41 9.72
CA THR A 126 -11.30 -2.20 8.87
C THR A 126 -11.03 -3.71 8.94
N GLU A 127 -9.87 -4.12 9.45
CA GLU A 127 -9.49 -5.52 9.64
C GLU A 127 -9.62 -5.98 11.11
N ALA A 128 -9.97 -5.05 12.00
CA ALA A 128 -10.19 -5.29 13.42
C ALA A 128 -11.66 -5.59 13.76
N ASP A 129 -12.00 -5.74 15.03
CA ASP A 129 -13.40 -5.75 15.45
C ASP A 129 -13.97 -4.33 15.41
N TYR A 130 -14.94 -4.07 14.56
CA TYR A 130 -15.44 -2.73 14.24
C TYR A 130 -15.92 -1.91 15.45
N THR A 131 -16.31 -2.58 16.54
CA THR A 131 -16.91 -1.94 17.72
C THR A 131 -16.07 -2.10 18.99
N LYS A 132 -15.05 -2.97 18.98
CA LYS A 132 -14.33 -3.37 20.20
C LYS A 132 -12.81 -3.24 20.10
N TRP A 133 -12.28 -2.77 18.97
CA TRP A 133 -10.84 -2.58 18.83
C TRP A 133 -10.31 -1.55 19.83
N ARG A 134 -9.07 -1.71 20.24
CA ARG A 134 -8.32 -0.78 21.07
C ARG A 134 -7.01 -0.42 20.35
N PRO A 135 -6.40 0.75 20.64
CA PRO A 135 -5.14 1.15 20.00
C PRO A 135 -4.03 0.10 20.13
N GLU A 136 -3.99 -0.62 21.24
CA GLU A 136 -3.00 -1.66 21.51
C GLU A 136 -3.09 -2.86 20.57
N ASP A 137 -4.26 -3.11 19.99
CA ASP A 137 -4.48 -4.21 19.05
C ASP A 137 -3.69 -4.02 17.76
N PHE A 138 -3.32 -2.77 17.42
CA PHE A 138 -2.56 -2.43 16.20
C PHE A 138 -1.05 -2.41 16.40
N THR A 139 -0.57 -2.23 17.63
CA THR A 139 0.86 -2.10 17.95
C THR A 139 1.70 -3.26 17.41
N PRO A 140 1.35 -4.55 17.59
CA PRO A 140 2.15 -5.65 17.06
C PRO A 140 2.31 -5.63 15.54
N TYR A 141 1.29 -5.16 14.81
CA TYR A 141 1.33 -5.05 13.35
C TYR A 141 2.19 -3.87 12.91
N LEU A 142 2.08 -2.74 13.59
CA LEU A 142 2.95 -1.56 13.36
C LEU A 142 4.41 -1.89 13.61
N ASP A 143 4.73 -2.63 14.68
CA ASP A 143 6.08 -3.09 14.99
C ASP A 143 6.68 -3.92 13.85
N VAL A 144 5.91 -4.85 13.29
CA VAL A 144 6.35 -5.66 12.15
C VAL A 144 6.62 -4.78 10.93
N VAL A 145 5.72 -3.84 10.60
CA VAL A 145 5.88 -2.94 9.45
C VAL A 145 7.12 -2.06 9.60
N VAL A 146 7.28 -1.41 10.76
CA VAL A 146 8.42 -0.51 11.02
C VAL A 146 9.72 -1.29 11.03
N LYS A 147 9.78 -2.48 11.66
CA LYS A 147 10.97 -3.32 11.69
C LYS A 147 11.36 -3.82 10.29
N SER A 148 10.39 -4.06 9.42
CA SER A 148 10.62 -4.61 8.07
C SER A 148 11.01 -3.52 7.07
N PHE A 149 10.23 -2.44 6.96
CA PHE A 149 10.41 -1.39 5.95
C PHE A 149 11.27 -0.20 6.42
N GLY A 150 11.43 -0.01 7.73
CA GLY A 150 12.01 1.20 8.31
C GLY A 150 11.15 2.45 8.05
N THR A 151 11.45 3.55 8.73
CA THR A 151 10.66 4.80 8.66
C THR A 151 10.74 5.51 7.30
N LYS A 152 11.66 5.12 6.42
CA LYS A 152 11.88 5.75 5.10
C LYS A 152 11.01 5.18 3.97
N ARG A 153 10.39 4.01 4.16
CA ARG A 153 9.57 3.35 3.13
C ARG A 153 8.15 3.02 3.61
N ILE A 154 7.69 3.69 4.66
CA ILE A 154 6.32 3.60 5.13
C ILE A 154 5.66 4.97 5.03
N MET A 155 4.36 5.01 4.71
CA MET A 155 3.58 6.24 4.64
C MET A 155 2.21 6.07 5.29
N TYR A 156 1.79 7.11 6.01
CA TYR A 156 0.48 7.15 6.63
C TYR A 156 -0.62 7.33 5.58
N GLY A 157 -1.75 6.65 5.77
CA GLY A 157 -3.01 6.87 5.07
C GLY A 157 -4.18 6.72 6.03
N SER A 158 -5.23 7.53 5.86
CA SER A 158 -6.42 7.45 6.71
C SER A 158 -7.39 6.34 6.31
N ASP A 159 -7.32 5.88 5.07
CA ASP A 159 -8.33 5.02 4.44
C ASP A 159 -9.74 5.62 4.50
N TRP A 160 -9.84 6.95 4.57
CA TRP A 160 -11.13 7.64 4.52
C TRP A 160 -11.69 7.60 3.08
N PRO A 161 -12.99 7.34 2.87
CA PRO A 161 -14.05 7.20 3.88
C PRO A 161 -14.24 5.76 4.40
N VAL A 162 -13.51 4.75 3.90
CA VAL A 162 -13.70 3.33 4.26
C VAL A 162 -13.50 3.09 5.76
N CYS A 163 -12.55 3.79 6.39
CA CYS A 163 -12.31 3.67 7.84
C CYS A 163 -13.56 3.95 8.71
N LEU A 164 -14.55 4.69 8.18
CA LEU A 164 -15.77 5.06 8.93
C LEU A 164 -16.63 3.86 9.31
N VAL A 165 -16.41 2.69 8.73
CA VAL A 165 -17.10 1.44 9.15
C VAL A 165 -16.69 1.02 10.57
N ALA A 166 -15.54 1.48 11.06
CA ALA A 166 -14.96 1.04 12.34
C ALA A 166 -14.38 2.17 13.20
N GLY A 167 -14.19 3.38 12.64
CA GLY A 167 -13.63 4.50 13.40
C GLY A 167 -13.64 5.80 12.62
N SER A 168 -13.61 6.92 13.31
CA SER A 168 -13.50 8.24 12.71
C SER A 168 -12.08 8.48 12.14
N TYR A 169 -11.97 9.46 11.23
CA TYR A 169 -10.68 9.94 10.73
C TYR A 169 -9.70 10.28 11.87
N THR A 170 -10.20 11.00 12.89
CA THR A 170 -9.38 11.41 14.03
C THR A 170 -8.87 10.22 14.82
N GLN A 171 -9.70 9.20 15.06
CA GLN A 171 -9.28 7.99 15.75
C GLN A 171 -8.17 7.26 14.98
N VAL A 172 -8.33 7.05 13.68
CA VAL A 172 -7.32 6.41 12.83
C VAL A 172 -6.00 7.17 12.85
N LEU A 173 -6.06 8.50 12.71
CA LEU A 173 -4.88 9.36 12.79
C LEU A 173 -4.20 9.27 14.16
N THR A 174 -4.98 9.26 15.24
CA THR A 174 -4.47 9.22 16.62
C THR A 174 -3.74 7.91 16.92
N ILE A 175 -4.23 6.76 16.43
CA ILE A 175 -3.53 5.47 16.57
C ILE A 175 -2.09 5.59 16.07
N VAL A 176 -1.93 6.09 14.84
CA VAL A 176 -0.60 6.18 14.21
C VAL A 176 0.25 7.28 14.84
N LYS A 177 -0.33 8.45 15.18
CA LYS A 177 0.39 9.52 15.87
C LYS A 177 0.94 9.08 17.23
N ASN A 178 0.12 8.37 18.03
CA ASN A 178 0.55 7.88 19.33
C ASN A 178 1.68 6.85 19.21
N TYR A 179 1.57 5.93 18.23
CA TYR A 179 2.62 4.95 17.97
C TYR A 179 3.97 5.63 17.64
N PHE A 180 3.94 6.64 16.77
CA PHE A 180 5.16 7.35 16.34
C PHE A 180 5.60 8.47 17.30
N SER A 181 4.93 8.69 18.44
CA SER A 181 5.23 9.81 19.34
C SER A 181 6.64 9.77 19.94
N SER A 182 7.25 8.59 20.05
CA SER A 182 8.63 8.40 20.55
C SER A 182 9.70 8.42 19.45
N PHE A 183 9.31 8.51 18.18
CA PHE A 183 10.25 8.60 17.06
C PHE A 183 10.73 10.04 16.86
N THR A 184 11.86 10.23 16.17
CA THR A 184 12.38 11.58 15.92
C THR A 184 11.41 12.41 15.07
N PRO A 185 11.47 13.76 15.15
CA PRO A 185 10.65 14.62 14.30
C PRO A 185 10.82 14.35 12.79
N GLU A 186 12.03 14.01 12.36
CA GLU A 186 12.36 13.70 10.97
C GLU A 186 11.70 12.38 10.52
N GLU A 187 11.68 11.37 11.38
CA GLU A 187 11.00 10.11 11.11
C GLU A 187 9.49 10.30 11.04
N GLN A 188 8.92 11.05 11.98
CA GLN A 188 7.50 11.40 11.95
C GLN A 188 7.14 12.16 10.68
N ALA A 189 7.91 13.19 10.31
CA ALA A 189 7.70 13.94 9.08
C ALA A 189 7.79 13.05 7.83
N SER A 190 8.73 12.11 7.82
CA SER A 190 8.87 11.13 6.72
C SER A 190 7.63 10.26 6.58
N VAL A 191 7.13 9.69 7.67
CA VAL A 191 5.97 8.79 7.68
C VAL A 191 4.67 9.53 7.33
N PHE A 192 4.45 10.73 7.89
CA PHE A 192 3.18 11.45 7.72
C PHE A 192 3.07 12.23 6.40
N SER A 193 4.20 12.50 5.71
CA SER A 193 4.16 13.23 4.43
C SER A 193 5.35 12.97 3.51
N GLY A 194 6.57 13.01 4.00
CA GLY A 194 7.79 13.04 3.20
C GLY A 194 7.93 11.82 2.28
N ASN A 195 7.56 10.63 2.75
CA ASN A 195 7.64 9.41 1.95
C ASN A 195 6.61 9.41 0.81
N ALA A 196 5.38 9.88 1.08
CA ALA A 196 4.36 10.01 0.05
C ALA A 196 4.76 11.06 -1.01
N ILE A 197 5.32 12.20 -0.59
CA ILE A 197 5.84 13.24 -1.49
C ILE A 197 6.90 12.65 -2.42
N ARG A 198 7.89 11.91 -1.89
CA ARG A 198 8.93 11.28 -2.71
C ARG A 198 8.40 10.20 -3.62
N PHE A 199 7.55 9.31 -3.10
CA PHE A 199 7.05 8.15 -3.85
C PHE A 199 6.15 8.55 -5.02
N TYR A 200 5.24 9.52 -4.81
CA TYR A 200 4.29 9.97 -5.82
C TYR A 200 4.72 11.21 -6.59
N HIS A 201 5.92 11.77 -6.31
CA HIS A 201 6.40 13.01 -6.93
C HIS A 201 5.38 14.16 -6.80
N LEU A 202 4.97 14.46 -5.53
CA LEU A 202 3.96 15.47 -5.21
C LEU A 202 4.55 16.90 -5.13
#